data_d3780da6f06adec44fd855af3a2cfd66
#
_entry.id   d3780da6f06adec44fd855af3a2cfd66
#
_cell.length_a   1.000
_cell.length_b   1.000
_cell.length_c   1.000
_cell.angle_alpha   90.00
_cell.angle_beta   90.00
_cell.angle_gamma   90.00
#
_symmetry.space_group_name_H-M   'P 1'
#
loop_
_entity.id
_entity.type
_entity.pdbx_description
1 polymer ?
#
loop_
_entity_poly.entity_id
_entity_poly.type
_entity_poly.pdbx_seq_one_letter_code
_entity_poly.pdbx_strand_id
1 'polypeptide(L)'
;MKGLFICDGVTPTGFARVAHGIIENLPDEWEIDHLAINYRGDPHEYKHNIFPAMLGGDLWGFNRLKDFKDIAYDFIFILNDIWVIAEYLKVIQNLKDGDITYTPPPIIVYFPVDGTDFSPAWFHDFDLVSTAVVYTEFGKEVCLKAMPEIDFEIIPHGTDLETFYPMKDKLEARKQYFDKNPELWDSFIVLNVNRNQPRKRLDVALEGFAEFCQDKPDNVKYYHHAGIKDSGWNILDLATKLGVQHRVILTNTVKDTQRVTLEELNMIYNCADVGINTSTGEGWGLCSTENAACGIPQIVPNHSACIELFEDVGILIPINQYLWSPDTLVKGGLVHPSDVAEALELLYENKELREMLGRESYKKFTSKKYTWKDIAKKWQKIFERYGNNIS
;
A
#
# COMPACT_ATOMS: atom_id res chain seq x y z
N MET A 1 6.25 5.00 -27.46
CA MET A 1 5.69 6.09 -26.61
C MET A 1 6.74 6.50 -25.59
N LYS A 2 6.77 7.79 -25.22
CA LYS A 2 7.66 8.30 -24.18
C LYS A 2 6.87 8.93 -23.04
N GLY A 3 7.02 8.42 -21.82
CA GLY A 3 6.29 8.89 -20.63
C GLY A 3 7.20 9.43 -19.55
N LEU A 4 6.74 10.47 -18.83
CA LEU A 4 7.36 10.92 -17.59
C LEU A 4 6.54 10.38 -16.40
N PHE A 5 7.14 9.51 -15.59
CA PHE A 5 6.58 9.05 -14.34
C PHE A 5 7.11 9.89 -13.17
N ILE A 6 6.22 10.33 -12.28
CA ILE A 6 6.54 11.10 -11.07
C ILE A 6 5.96 10.35 -9.88
N CYS A 7 6.80 9.62 -9.15
CA CYS A 7 6.40 8.81 -7.99
C CYS A 7 7.63 8.32 -7.23
N ASP A 8 7.44 7.60 -6.13
CA ASP A 8 8.54 6.88 -5.49
C ASP A 8 9.15 5.87 -6.47
N GLY A 9 10.47 5.69 -6.44
CA GLY A 9 11.16 4.80 -7.37
C GLY A 9 12.04 3.75 -6.69
N VAL A 10 13.18 4.14 -6.18
CA VAL A 10 14.19 3.20 -5.65
C VAL A 10 13.94 2.85 -4.18
N THR A 11 13.37 3.75 -3.40
CA THR A 11 13.00 3.48 -2.01
C THR A 11 11.84 2.48 -1.96
N PRO A 12 11.93 1.41 -1.15
CA PRO A 12 10.93 0.33 -1.12
C PRO A 12 9.65 0.76 -0.39
N THR A 13 8.86 1.60 -1.05
CA THR A 13 7.54 2.06 -0.59
C THR A 13 6.43 1.38 -1.36
N GLY A 14 5.18 1.50 -0.89
CA GLY A 14 4.00 1.04 -1.62
C GLY A 14 3.88 1.70 -2.99
N PHE A 15 4.12 3.01 -3.09
CA PHE A 15 4.08 3.72 -4.37
C PHE A 15 5.15 3.23 -5.35
N ALA A 16 6.38 2.97 -4.87
CA ALA A 16 7.44 2.41 -5.71
C ALA A 16 7.04 1.03 -6.28
N ARG A 17 6.48 0.14 -5.44
CA ARG A 17 5.99 -1.17 -5.91
C ARG A 17 4.90 -1.04 -6.98
N VAL A 18 3.97 -0.11 -6.79
CA VAL A 18 2.91 0.15 -7.78
C VAL A 18 3.51 0.69 -9.08
N ALA A 19 4.43 1.66 -9.00
CA ALA A 19 5.09 2.22 -10.17
C ALA A 19 5.83 1.15 -10.98
N HIS A 20 6.66 0.33 -10.32
CA HIS A 20 7.38 -0.76 -10.97
C HIS A 20 6.45 -1.84 -11.49
N GLY A 21 5.40 -2.21 -10.75
CA GLY A 21 4.39 -3.16 -11.21
C GLY A 21 3.69 -2.71 -12.51
N ILE A 22 3.55 -1.41 -12.72
CA ILE A 22 3.06 -0.85 -13.99
C ILE A 22 4.18 -0.87 -15.03
N ILE A 23 5.31 -0.22 -14.77
CA ILE A 23 6.39 0.02 -15.74
C ILE A 23 6.95 -1.28 -16.33
N GLU A 24 7.22 -2.28 -15.48
CA GLU A 24 7.81 -3.57 -15.88
C GLU A 24 6.87 -4.44 -16.74
N ASN A 25 5.58 -4.08 -16.81
CA ASN A 25 4.59 -4.75 -17.64
C ASN A 25 4.07 -3.90 -18.80
N LEU A 26 4.66 -2.73 -19.05
CA LEU A 26 4.44 -1.95 -20.28
C LEU A 26 5.25 -2.55 -21.44
N PRO A 27 4.91 -2.23 -22.73
CA PRO A 27 5.67 -2.68 -23.87
C PRO A 27 7.16 -2.26 -23.82
N ASP A 28 8.06 -3.17 -24.15
CA ASP A 28 9.53 -2.94 -24.06
C ASP A 28 10.03 -1.76 -24.90
N GLU A 29 9.31 -1.40 -25.97
CA GLU A 29 9.63 -0.28 -26.84
C GLU A 29 9.23 1.09 -26.28
N TRP A 30 8.60 1.15 -25.12
CA TRP A 30 8.25 2.40 -24.47
C TRP A 30 9.44 2.97 -23.71
N GLU A 31 9.67 4.26 -23.85
CA GLU A 31 10.68 4.99 -23.09
C GLU A 31 10.05 5.62 -21.86
N ILE A 32 10.50 5.22 -20.68
CA ILE A 32 10.02 5.78 -19.41
C ILE A 32 11.16 6.52 -18.73
N ASP A 33 10.96 7.81 -18.54
CA ASP A 33 11.75 8.63 -17.63
C ASP A 33 11.01 8.73 -16.30
N HIS A 34 11.67 8.40 -15.19
CA HIS A 34 11.08 8.33 -13.87
C HIS A 34 11.75 9.34 -12.93
N LEU A 35 11.07 10.44 -12.63
CA LEU A 35 11.46 11.37 -11.56
C LEU A 35 11.08 10.73 -10.22
N ALA A 36 12.06 10.09 -9.59
CA ALA A 36 11.84 9.24 -8.42
C ALA A 36 11.89 10.04 -7.11
N ILE A 37 10.73 10.19 -6.49
CA ILE A 37 10.57 10.76 -5.15
C ILE A 37 11.29 9.86 -4.13
N ASN A 38 11.77 10.43 -3.02
CA ASN A 38 12.53 9.74 -1.98
C ASN A 38 13.83 9.07 -2.45
N TYR A 39 14.37 9.48 -3.60
CA TYR A 39 15.57 8.93 -4.19
C TYR A 39 16.68 9.99 -4.31
N ARG A 40 17.93 9.60 -3.99
CA ARG A 40 19.11 10.48 -3.97
C ARG A 40 20.18 10.13 -5.01
N GLY A 41 19.96 9.05 -5.77
CA GLY A 41 20.93 8.56 -6.75
C GLY A 41 21.73 7.34 -6.28
N ASP A 42 21.23 6.59 -5.30
CA ASP A 42 21.81 5.32 -4.87
C ASP A 42 21.75 4.28 -6.02
N PRO A 43 22.70 3.34 -6.11
CA PRO A 43 22.68 2.28 -7.12
C PRO A 43 21.37 1.46 -7.07
N HIS A 44 20.87 1.09 -8.26
CA HIS A 44 19.67 0.24 -8.43
C HIS A 44 19.79 -0.67 -9.66
N GLU A 45 18.95 -1.67 -9.76
CA GLU A 45 18.95 -2.67 -10.84
C GLU A 45 17.85 -2.46 -11.89
N TYR A 46 17.00 -1.41 -11.73
CA TYR A 46 15.92 -1.11 -12.67
C TYR A 46 16.46 -0.70 -14.03
N LYS A 47 15.79 -1.12 -15.11
CA LYS A 47 16.27 -0.95 -16.50
C LYS A 47 15.92 0.40 -17.13
N HIS A 48 14.81 1.01 -16.69
CA HIS A 48 14.36 2.30 -17.20
C HIS A 48 15.15 3.46 -16.57
N ASN A 49 15.07 4.65 -17.15
CA ASN A 49 15.78 5.84 -16.65
C ASN A 49 15.14 6.32 -15.33
N ILE A 50 15.92 6.40 -14.26
CA ILE A 50 15.48 6.92 -12.98
C ILE A 50 16.30 8.14 -12.58
N PHE A 51 15.62 9.26 -12.38
CA PHE A 51 16.20 10.54 -11.99
C PHE A 51 15.92 10.84 -10.52
N PRO A 52 16.92 11.16 -9.70
CA PRO A 52 16.69 11.46 -8.29
C PRO A 52 15.94 12.77 -8.12
N ALA A 53 14.84 12.75 -7.39
CA ALA A 53 14.09 13.95 -7.00
C ALA A 53 14.79 14.72 -5.87
N MET A 54 15.37 14.01 -4.89
CA MET A 54 15.95 14.60 -3.68
C MET A 54 17.31 15.25 -3.90
N LEU A 55 17.38 16.22 -4.81
CA LEU A 55 18.58 17.02 -5.03
C LEU A 55 18.38 18.46 -4.49
N GLY A 56 19.43 19.01 -3.89
CA GLY A 56 19.38 20.39 -3.39
C GLY A 56 18.40 20.66 -2.25
N GLY A 57 18.01 19.63 -1.48
CA GLY A 57 17.09 19.75 -0.35
C GLY A 57 15.60 19.71 -0.71
N ASP A 58 15.26 19.52 -1.97
CA ASP A 58 13.88 19.30 -2.44
C ASP A 58 13.49 17.83 -2.26
N LEU A 59 12.71 17.53 -1.25
CA LEU A 59 12.31 16.14 -0.91
C LEU A 59 11.45 15.50 -1.98
N TRP A 60 10.66 16.30 -2.69
CA TRP A 60 9.65 15.86 -3.64
C TRP A 60 10.08 16.01 -5.10
N GLY A 61 11.13 16.80 -5.39
CA GLY A 61 11.57 17.08 -6.74
C GLY A 61 10.71 18.11 -7.50
N PHE A 62 9.94 18.94 -6.80
CA PHE A 62 9.12 19.99 -7.43
C PHE A 62 9.96 20.91 -8.32
N ASN A 63 11.15 21.34 -7.85
CA ASN A 63 12.05 22.18 -8.60
C ASN A 63 12.73 21.47 -9.78
N ARG A 64 12.66 20.13 -9.83
CA ARG A 64 13.22 19.33 -10.90
C ARG A 64 12.32 19.24 -12.13
N LEU A 65 11.02 19.53 -12.01
CA LEU A 65 10.08 19.48 -13.16
C LEU A 65 10.53 20.36 -14.34
N LYS A 66 11.16 21.49 -14.07
CA LYS A 66 11.73 22.37 -15.12
C LYS A 66 12.79 21.68 -15.98
N ASP A 67 13.48 20.66 -15.45
CA ASP A 67 14.54 19.93 -16.17
C ASP A 67 13.93 19.03 -17.26
N PHE A 68 12.63 18.75 -17.19
CA PHE A 68 11.88 17.87 -18.09
C PHE A 68 10.95 18.62 -19.04
N LYS A 69 10.74 19.93 -18.86
CA LYS A 69 9.74 20.71 -19.60
C LYS A 69 9.97 20.78 -21.11
N ASP A 70 11.23 20.73 -21.55
CA ASP A 70 11.62 20.84 -22.97
C ASP A 70 11.75 19.46 -23.65
N ILE A 71 11.44 18.38 -22.93
CA ILE A 71 11.45 17.02 -23.46
C ILE A 71 10.05 16.70 -23.98
N ALA A 72 9.96 16.21 -25.22
CA ALA A 72 8.69 15.82 -25.83
C ALA A 72 8.20 14.48 -25.21
N TYR A 73 7.34 14.57 -24.21
CA TYR A 73 6.62 13.42 -23.66
C TYR A 73 5.25 13.28 -24.27
N ASP A 74 4.80 12.05 -24.46
CA ASP A 74 3.43 11.75 -24.86
C ASP A 74 2.45 11.96 -23.69
N PHE A 75 2.93 11.74 -22.45
CA PHE A 75 2.14 11.96 -21.22
C PHE A 75 3.03 12.15 -19.98
N ILE A 76 2.44 12.75 -18.94
CA ILE A 76 2.97 12.77 -17.56
C ILE A 76 2.06 11.90 -16.70
N PHE A 77 2.62 10.96 -15.95
CA PHE A 77 1.92 10.14 -14.98
C PHE A 77 2.40 10.46 -13.56
N ILE A 78 1.48 10.87 -12.68
CA ILE A 78 1.79 11.24 -11.29
C ILE A 78 1.08 10.26 -10.35
N LEU A 79 1.85 9.51 -9.57
CA LEU A 79 1.35 8.58 -8.56
C LEU A 79 1.82 9.03 -7.18
N ASN A 80 0.91 9.58 -6.38
CA ASN A 80 1.18 9.96 -4.99
C ASN A 80 -0.14 10.26 -4.27
N ASP A 81 -0.07 10.69 -3.02
CA ASP A 81 -1.20 11.23 -2.28
C ASP A 81 -1.73 12.50 -2.97
N ILE A 82 -3.05 12.72 -2.92
CA ILE A 82 -3.72 13.80 -3.67
C ILE A 82 -3.17 15.19 -3.35
N TRP A 83 -2.80 15.47 -2.10
CA TRP A 83 -2.21 16.76 -1.70
C TRP A 83 -0.81 16.98 -2.29
N VAL A 84 -0.03 15.92 -2.54
CA VAL A 84 1.26 15.99 -3.24
C VAL A 84 1.03 16.23 -4.73
N ILE A 85 0.05 15.55 -5.32
CA ILE A 85 -0.36 15.79 -6.71
C ILE A 85 -0.79 17.24 -6.91
N ALA A 86 -1.57 17.81 -6.01
CA ALA A 86 -1.99 19.22 -6.06
C ALA A 86 -0.78 20.18 -6.13
N GLU A 87 0.28 19.94 -5.35
CA GLU A 87 1.50 20.74 -5.43
C GLU A 87 2.24 20.55 -6.76
N TYR A 88 2.28 19.34 -7.34
CA TYR A 88 2.83 19.14 -8.68
C TYR A 88 2.05 19.89 -9.75
N LEU A 89 0.70 19.84 -9.71
CA LEU A 89 -0.16 20.57 -10.65
C LEU A 89 0.07 22.08 -10.56
N LYS A 90 0.18 22.62 -9.36
CA LYS A 90 0.52 24.03 -9.12
C LYS A 90 1.90 24.40 -9.69
N VAL A 91 2.91 23.53 -9.57
CA VAL A 91 4.23 23.77 -10.18
C VAL A 91 4.11 23.76 -11.70
N ILE A 92 3.36 22.82 -12.29
CA ILE A 92 3.13 22.75 -13.74
C ILE A 92 2.38 24.01 -14.22
N GLN A 93 1.35 24.49 -13.49
CA GLN A 93 0.66 25.73 -13.81
C GLN A 93 1.62 26.94 -13.80
N ASN A 94 2.48 27.02 -12.77
CA ASN A 94 3.48 28.10 -12.69
C ASN A 94 4.49 28.06 -13.86
N LEU A 95 4.90 26.87 -14.33
CA LEU A 95 5.76 26.72 -15.50
C LEU A 95 5.05 27.20 -16.76
N LYS A 96 3.78 26.90 -16.92
CA LYS A 96 2.93 27.35 -18.03
C LYS A 96 2.74 28.88 -18.01
N ASP A 97 2.49 29.47 -16.85
CA ASP A 97 2.32 30.92 -16.67
C ASP A 97 3.62 31.68 -16.90
N GLY A 98 4.76 31.09 -16.55
CA GLY A 98 6.10 31.68 -16.77
C GLY A 98 6.64 31.53 -18.18
N ASP A 99 6.09 30.62 -18.97
CA ASP A 99 6.47 30.36 -20.37
C ASP A 99 5.23 30.03 -21.20
N ILE A 100 4.69 31.04 -21.88
CA ILE A 100 3.47 30.91 -22.69
C ILE A 100 3.60 29.96 -23.89
N THR A 101 4.81 29.53 -24.22
CA THR A 101 5.07 28.54 -25.27
C THR A 101 5.04 27.12 -24.73
N TYR A 102 5.11 26.95 -23.41
CA TYR A 102 5.05 25.64 -22.76
C TYR A 102 3.61 25.17 -22.67
N THR A 103 3.34 24.03 -23.30
CA THR A 103 2.08 23.30 -23.14
C THR A 103 2.43 21.96 -22.51
N PRO A 104 1.99 21.71 -21.27
CA PRO A 104 2.26 20.42 -20.63
C PRO A 104 1.64 19.28 -21.44
N PRO A 105 2.32 18.13 -21.56
CA PRO A 105 1.69 16.94 -22.10
C PRO A 105 0.46 16.53 -21.28
N PRO A 106 -0.44 15.68 -21.81
CA PRO A 106 -1.55 15.12 -21.05
C PRO A 106 -1.11 14.60 -19.69
N ILE A 107 -1.77 15.05 -18.63
CA ILE A 107 -1.45 14.68 -17.25
C ILE A 107 -2.44 13.62 -16.76
N ILE A 108 -1.91 12.51 -16.30
CA ILE A 108 -2.65 11.39 -15.73
C ILE A 108 -2.28 11.28 -14.26
N VAL A 109 -3.26 11.33 -13.37
CA VAL A 109 -3.04 11.23 -11.92
C VAL A 109 -3.62 9.95 -11.36
N TYR A 110 -2.90 9.35 -10.41
CA TYR A 110 -3.29 8.11 -9.75
C TYR A 110 -3.01 8.20 -8.25
N PHE A 111 -4.05 8.07 -7.42
CA PHE A 111 -3.90 8.36 -5.99
C PHE A 111 -4.79 7.50 -5.10
N PRO A 112 -4.33 7.23 -3.85
CA PRO A 112 -5.11 6.54 -2.83
C PRO A 112 -6.23 7.43 -2.29
N VAL A 113 -7.32 6.78 -1.88
CA VAL A 113 -8.38 7.37 -1.08
C VAL A 113 -8.58 6.48 0.14
N ASP A 114 -8.00 6.88 1.26
CA ASP A 114 -7.93 6.07 2.48
C ASP A 114 -8.93 6.50 3.58
N GLY A 115 -9.79 7.48 3.30
CA GLY A 115 -10.83 7.93 4.20
C GLY A 115 -11.87 8.79 3.49
N THR A 116 -12.79 9.37 4.24
CA THR A 116 -13.85 10.25 3.74
C THR A 116 -13.50 11.73 3.92
N ASP A 117 -14.36 12.58 3.42
CA ASP A 117 -14.28 14.05 3.58
C ASP A 117 -13.02 14.66 2.93
N PHE A 118 -12.70 14.23 1.69
CA PHE A 118 -11.62 14.84 0.90
C PHE A 118 -11.90 16.32 0.65
N SER A 119 -10.86 17.15 0.77
CA SER A 119 -10.97 18.58 0.55
C SER A 119 -11.11 18.93 -0.94
N PRO A 120 -12.13 19.68 -1.36
CA PRO A 120 -12.21 20.21 -2.73
C PRO A 120 -10.98 21.06 -3.12
N ALA A 121 -10.29 21.65 -2.16
CA ALA A 121 -9.09 22.46 -2.42
C ALA A 121 -7.91 21.66 -3.05
N TRP A 122 -7.87 20.34 -2.87
CA TRP A 122 -6.85 19.50 -3.50
C TRP A 122 -7.06 19.33 -5.01
N PHE A 123 -8.24 19.68 -5.51
CA PHE A 123 -8.61 19.58 -6.92
C PHE A 123 -8.58 20.92 -7.66
N HIS A 124 -7.98 21.97 -7.07
CA HIS A 124 -8.00 23.32 -7.60
C HIS A 124 -7.47 23.42 -9.06
N ASP A 125 -6.36 22.75 -9.36
CA ASP A 125 -5.72 22.79 -10.68
C ASP A 125 -6.03 21.54 -11.53
N PHE A 126 -7.16 20.85 -11.27
CA PHE A 126 -7.54 19.63 -12.00
C PHE A 126 -8.04 19.87 -13.41
N ASP A 127 -8.22 21.11 -13.84
CA ASP A 127 -8.38 21.49 -15.25
C ASP A 127 -7.13 21.15 -16.10
N LEU A 128 -5.97 20.99 -15.48
CA LEU A 128 -4.76 20.48 -16.12
C LEU A 128 -4.78 18.95 -16.31
N VAL A 129 -5.61 18.22 -15.55
CA VAL A 129 -5.61 16.75 -15.53
C VAL A 129 -6.44 16.21 -16.70
N SER A 130 -5.81 15.37 -17.52
CA SER A 130 -6.46 14.73 -18.66
C SER A 130 -7.18 13.42 -18.26
N THR A 131 -6.68 12.70 -17.25
CA THR A 131 -7.31 11.49 -16.68
C THR A 131 -7.02 11.40 -15.20
N ALA A 132 -8.07 11.33 -14.39
CA ALA A 132 -7.97 11.09 -12.95
C ALA A 132 -8.36 9.64 -12.61
N VAL A 133 -7.47 8.92 -11.92
CA VAL A 133 -7.66 7.51 -11.60
C VAL A 133 -7.52 7.27 -10.11
N VAL A 134 -8.44 6.48 -9.56
CA VAL A 134 -8.42 6.01 -8.17
C VAL A 134 -8.38 4.49 -8.13
N TYR A 135 -8.14 3.91 -6.94
CA TYR A 135 -7.90 2.48 -6.81
C TYR A 135 -9.18 1.64 -6.71
N THR A 136 -10.26 2.24 -6.18
CA THR A 136 -11.47 1.52 -5.72
C THR A 136 -12.74 2.31 -6.01
N GLU A 137 -13.89 1.63 -5.97
CA GLU A 137 -15.22 2.27 -6.02
C GLU A 137 -15.41 3.22 -4.84
N PHE A 138 -14.99 2.80 -3.63
CA PHE A 138 -14.98 3.68 -2.46
C PHE A 138 -14.25 5.00 -2.74
N GLY A 139 -13.06 4.91 -3.34
CA GLY A 139 -12.26 6.10 -3.70
C GLY A 139 -12.99 7.00 -4.68
N LYS A 140 -13.63 6.43 -5.70
CA LYS A 140 -14.44 7.16 -6.69
C LYS A 140 -15.61 7.88 -6.02
N GLU A 141 -16.35 7.20 -5.15
CA GLU A 141 -17.49 7.80 -4.44
C GLU A 141 -17.08 8.99 -3.55
N VAL A 142 -15.95 8.87 -2.84
CA VAL A 142 -15.43 9.95 -1.99
C VAL A 142 -15.01 11.16 -2.84
N CYS A 143 -14.29 10.92 -3.94
CA CYS A 143 -13.85 11.97 -4.85
C CYS A 143 -15.05 12.68 -5.53
N LEU A 144 -16.07 11.94 -5.97
CA LEU A 144 -17.28 12.52 -6.57
C LEU A 144 -18.09 13.38 -5.58
N LYS A 145 -18.03 13.11 -4.27
CA LYS A 145 -18.63 13.99 -3.25
C LYS A 145 -17.88 15.31 -3.12
N ALA A 146 -16.57 15.30 -3.31
CA ALA A 146 -15.75 16.51 -3.26
C ALA A 146 -15.80 17.30 -4.58
N MET A 147 -15.79 16.59 -5.72
CA MET A 147 -15.72 17.18 -7.08
C MET A 147 -16.61 16.36 -8.03
N PRO A 148 -17.91 16.63 -8.06
CA PRO A 148 -18.88 15.86 -8.85
C PRO A 148 -18.76 16.04 -10.37
N GLU A 149 -18.06 17.08 -10.83
CA GLU A 149 -17.83 17.39 -12.25
C GLU A 149 -16.65 16.62 -12.86
N ILE A 150 -15.79 15.99 -12.05
CA ILE A 150 -14.64 15.24 -12.53
C ILE A 150 -15.05 13.78 -12.76
N ASP A 151 -14.68 13.23 -13.93
CA ASP A 151 -14.82 11.79 -14.17
C ASP A 151 -13.59 11.05 -13.63
N PHE A 152 -13.83 10.19 -12.65
CA PHE A 152 -12.79 9.35 -12.06
C PHE A 152 -12.85 7.93 -12.62
N GLU A 153 -11.78 7.49 -13.25
CA GLU A 153 -11.62 6.09 -13.66
C GLU A 153 -11.11 5.23 -12.48
N ILE A 154 -11.36 3.93 -12.53
CA ILE A 154 -10.92 2.99 -11.49
C ILE A 154 -9.94 1.98 -12.09
N ILE A 155 -8.73 1.96 -11.56
CA ILE A 155 -7.76 0.90 -11.82
C ILE A 155 -7.23 0.38 -10.48
N PRO A 156 -7.50 -0.87 -10.13
CA PRO A 156 -6.97 -1.48 -8.91
C PRO A 156 -5.47 -1.74 -9.01
N HIS A 157 -4.83 -2.07 -7.89
CA HIS A 157 -3.46 -2.57 -7.91
C HIS A 157 -3.40 -4.05 -8.30
N GLY A 158 -2.23 -4.45 -8.78
CA GLY A 158 -1.88 -5.84 -9.00
C GLY A 158 -1.19 -6.46 -7.79
N THR A 159 -1.10 -7.78 -7.81
CA THR A 159 -0.26 -8.58 -6.93
C THR A 159 0.87 -9.19 -7.74
N ASP A 160 2.08 -9.17 -7.21
CA ASP A 160 3.24 -9.84 -7.78
C ASP A 160 3.17 -11.33 -7.42
N LEU A 161 2.73 -12.15 -8.35
CA LEU A 161 2.55 -13.59 -8.15
C LEU A 161 3.84 -14.39 -8.33
N GLU A 162 4.91 -13.79 -8.85
CA GLU A 162 6.22 -14.42 -8.92
C GLU A 162 6.89 -14.37 -7.54
N THR A 163 6.62 -13.33 -6.78
CA THR A 163 7.13 -13.12 -5.43
C THR A 163 6.20 -13.68 -4.35
N PHE A 164 4.89 -13.34 -4.42
CA PHE A 164 3.92 -13.69 -3.37
C PHE A 164 3.03 -14.86 -3.77
N TYR A 165 3.31 -16.01 -3.20
CA TYR A 165 2.60 -17.26 -3.46
C TYR A 165 2.58 -18.15 -2.22
N PRO A 166 1.58 -19.04 -2.08
CA PRO A 166 1.53 -19.97 -0.95
C PRO A 166 2.62 -21.05 -1.07
N MET A 167 3.37 -21.27 -0.01
CA MET A 167 4.25 -22.42 0.10
C MET A 167 3.44 -23.71 0.32
N LYS A 168 3.93 -24.83 -0.22
CA LYS A 168 3.21 -26.11 -0.15
C LYS A 168 2.94 -26.60 1.27
N ASP A 169 3.86 -26.30 2.18
CA ASP A 169 3.79 -26.72 3.57
C ASP A 169 4.20 -25.57 4.49
N LYS A 170 3.26 -25.10 5.30
CA LYS A 170 3.47 -24.04 6.28
C LYS A 170 4.55 -24.44 7.33
N LEU A 171 4.58 -25.71 7.74
CA LEU A 171 5.56 -26.18 8.68
C LEU A 171 6.98 -26.10 8.11
N GLU A 172 7.16 -26.44 6.84
CA GLU A 172 8.46 -26.30 6.17
C GLU A 172 8.87 -24.82 6.03
N ALA A 173 7.92 -23.92 5.72
CA ALA A 173 8.17 -22.48 5.71
C ALA A 173 8.69 -22.00 7.09
N ARG A 174 8.03 -22.42 8.17
CA ARG A 174 8.43 -22.08 9.54
C ARG A 174 9.77 -22.68 9.95
N LYS A 175 10.05 -23.93 9.62
CA LYS A 175 11.34 -24.55 9.87
C LYS A 175 12.48 -23.84 9.16
N GLN A 176 12.24 -23.40 7.94
CA GLN A 176 13.23 -22.66 7.16
C GLN A 176 13.44 -21.24 7.71
N TYR A 177 12.37 -20.52 8.01
CA TYR A 177 12.45 -19.13 8.45
C TYR A 177 12.85 -18.98 9.92
N PHE A 178 12.33 -19.85 10.79
CA PHE A 178 12.64 -19.91 12.23
C PHE A 178 13.56 -21.09 12.57
N ASP A 179 14.63 -21.29 11.80
CA ASP A 179 15.57 -22.39 11.95
C ASP A 179 16.19 -22.48 13.35
N LYS A 180 16.38 -21.32 14.00
CA LYS A 180 16.95 -21.16 15.35
C LYS A 180 15.92 -21.13 16.47
N ASN A 181 14.64 -21.15 16.14
CA ASN A 181 13.53 -20.99 17.07
C ASN A 181 12.49 -22.09 16.88
N PRO A 182 12.83 -23.37 17.15
CA PRO A 182 11.94 -24.51 16.90
C PRO A 182 10.63 -24.45 17.69
N GLU A 183 10.57 -23.69 18.79
CA GLU A 183 9.35 -23.42 19.55
C GLU A 183 8.28 -22.62 18.77
N LEU A 184 8.67 -21.99 17.67
CA LEU A 184 7.74 -21.25 16.80
C LEU A 184 7.12 -22.11 15.70
N TRP A 185 7.59 -23.32 15.47
CA TRP A 185 7.12 -24.14 14.35
C TRP A 185 5.63 -24.53 14.48
N ASP A 186 5.19 -24.84 15.71
CA ASP A 186 3.81 -25.21 16.02
C ASP A 186 3.00 -24.05 16.63
N SER A 187 3.47 -22.82 16.51
CA SER A 187 2.78 -21.66 17.05
C SER A 187 1.58 -21.25 16.20
N PHE A 188 0.58 -20.62 16.81
CA PHE A 188 -0.42 -19.84 16.12
C PHE A 188 0.09 -18.40 15.98
N ILE A 189 0.32 -17.95 14.74
CA ILE A 189 0.99 -16.68 14.45
C ILE A 189 0.02 -15.68 13.85
N VAL A 190 -0.25 -14.60 14.57
CA VAL A 190 -0.95 -13.39 14.10
C VAL A 190 0.08 -12.42 13.56
N LEU A 191 0.02 -12.10 12.28
CA LEU A 191 1.02 -11.27 11.58
C LEU A 191 0.48 -9.87 11.29
N ASN A 192 1.26 -8.85 11.66
CA ASN A 192 1.05 -7.46 11.25
C ASN A 192 2.29 -6.93 10.52
N VAL A 193 2.13 -6.55 9.25
CA VAL A 193 3.20 -6.06 8.35
C VAL A 193 3.05 -4.57 8.04
N ASN A 194 2.10 -3.90 8.68
CA ASN A 194 1.89 -2.48 8.46
C ASN A 194 3.03 -1.65 9.04
N ARG A 195 3.44 -0.62 8.29
CA ARG A 195 4.42 0.35 8.79
C ARG A 195 3.95 0.98 10.10
N ASN A 196 4.87 1.15 11.05
CA ASN A 196 4.56 1.72 12.36
C ASN A 196 4.31 3.23 12.28
N GLN A 197 3.11 3.58 11.83
CA GLN A 197 2.61 4.97 11.68
C GLN A 197 1.29 5.13 12.46
N PRO A 198 0.96 6.35 12.94
CA PRO A 198 -0.23 6.61 13.77
C PRO A 198 -1.53 6.10 13.13
N ARG A 199 -1.74 6.28 11.83
CA ARG A 199 -2.96 5.84 11.14
C ARG A 199 -3.10 4.31 11.05
N LYS A 200 -2.00 3.55 11.21
CA LYS A 200 -2.03 2.08 11.16
C LYS A 200 -2.50 1.43 12.46
N ARG A 201 -2.61 2.21 13.53
CA ARG A 201 -3.18 1.82 14.82
C ARG A 201 -2.66 0.48 15.33
N LEU A 202 -1.33 0.33 15.32
CA LEU A 202 -0.66 -0.86 15.85
C LEU A 202 -0.89 -1.06 17.36
N ASP A 203 -1.23 0.02 18.06
CA ASP A 203 -1.71 0.01 19.44
C ASP A 203 -2.97 -0.83 19.58
N VAL A 204 -3.98 -0.55 18.77
CA VAL A 204 -5.26 -1.29 18.77
C VAL A 204 -5.07 -2.76 18.39
N ALA A 205 -4.21 -3.05 17.42
CA ALA A 205 -3.89 -4.43 17.05
C ALA A 205 -3.25 -5.20 18.20
N LEU A 206 -2.31 -4.59 18.93
CA LEU A 206 -1.61 -5.23 20.02
C LEU A 206 -2.46 -5.33 21.29
N GLU A 207 -3.31 -4.33 21.56
CA GLU A 207 -4.31 -4.39 22.64
C GLU A 207 -5.32 -5.53 22.40
N GLY A 208 -5.88 -5.62 21.19
CA GLY A 208 -6.79 -6.72 20.84
C GLY A 208 -6.13 -8.09 20.89
N PHE A 209 -4.86 -8.20 20.46
CA PHE A 209 -4.10 -9.44 20.64
C PHE A 209 -3.89 -9.76 22.12
N ALA A 210 -3.60 -8.77 22.96
CA ALA A 210 -3.41 -8.97 24.40
C ALA A 210 -4.70 -9.45 25.07
N GLU A 211 -5.87 -8.93 24.70
CA GLU A 211 -7.18 -9.42 25.16
C GLU A 211 -7.42 -10.87 24.72
N PHE A 212 -7.22 -11.15 23.42
CA PHE A 212 -7.40 -12.49 22.84
C PHE A 212 -6.54 -13.56 23.52
N CYS A 213 -5.29 -13.26 23.85
CA CYS A 213 -4.35 -14.28 24.32
C CYS A 213 -4.34 -14.50 25.84
N GLN A 214 -5.26 -13.90 26.62
CA GLN A 214 -5.28 -13.97 28.08
C GLN A 214 -5.36 -15.42 28.61
N ASP A 215 -6.15 -16.26 27.97
CA ASP A 215 -6.37 -17.67 28.35
C ASP A 215 -5.73 -18.66 27.35
N LYS A 216 -4.92 -18.19 26.40
CA LYS A 216 -4.30 -19.01 25.39
C LYS A 216 -2.89 -19.50 25.80
N PRO A 217 -2.46 -20.66 25.30
CA PRO A 217 -1.13 -21.18 25.55
C PRO A 217 -0.05 -20.27 24.97
N ASP A 218 1.18 -20.39 25.47
CA ASP A 218 2.31 -19.52 25.10
C ASP A 218 2.77 -19.63 23.65
N ASN A 219 2.33 -20.64 22.90
CA ASN A 219 2.59 -20.77 21.48
C ASN A 219 1.67 -19.90 20.59
N VAL A 220 0.75 -19.10 21.16
CA VAL A 220 0.03 -18.03 20.44
C VAL A 220 0.92 -16.80 20.41
N LYS A 221 1.31 -16.37 19.21
CA LYS A 221 2.33 -15.33 18.99
C LYS A 221 1.79 -14.19 18.11
N TYR A 222 2.27 -12.98 18.39
CA TYR A 222 2.08 -11.80 17.54
C TYR A 222 3.38 -11.49 16.81
N TYR A 223 3.38 -11.60 15.49
CA TYR A 223 4.55 -11.29 14.67
C TYR A 223 4.43 -9.86 14.15
N HIS A 224 5.30 -8.98 14.64
CA HIS A 224 5.40 -7.60 14.23
C HIS A 224 6.53 -7.43 13.21
N HIS A 225 6.18 -7.32 11.92
CA HIS A 225 7.12 -7.03 10.85
C HIS A 225 7.06 -5.56 10.46
N ALA A 226 7.56 -4.67 11.30
CA ALA A 226 7.70 -3.24 11.06
C ALA A 226 8.78 -2.64 11.97
N GLY A 227 9.11 -1.37 11.80
CA GLY A 227 10.00 -0.65 12.70
C GLY A 227 9.47 -0.68 14.14
N ILE A 228 10.34 -1.01 15.10
CA ILE A 228 10.00 -1.04 16.52
C ILE A 228 9.53 0.34 16.97
N LYS A 229 10.20 1.38 16.47
CA LYS A 229 9.91 2.77 16.69
C LYS A 229 10.13 3.53 15.38
N ASP A 230 9.02 3.97 14.79
CA ASP A 230 9.00 4.87 13.62
C ASP A 230 8.28 6.16 14.07
N SER A 231 7.32 6.65 13.30
CA SER A 231 6.45 7.77 13.67
C SER A 231 5.30 7.37 14.62
N GLY A 232 5.06 6.06 14.81
CA GLY A 232 4.01 5.51 15.67
C GLY A 232 4.48 5.17 17.09
N TRP A 233 4.19 3.96 17.54
CA TRP A 233 4.40 3.50 18.92
C TRP A 233 5.76 2.83 19.12
N ASN A 234 6.30 2.92 20.34
CA ASN A 234 7.33 1.97 20.76
C ASN A 234 6.67 0.64 21.07
N ILE A 235 6.75 -0.30 20.15
CA ILE A 235 6.06 -1.60 20.22
C ILE A 235 6.53 -2.45 21.40
N LEU A 236 7.82 -2.40 21.75
CA LEU A 236 8.35 -3.18 22.88
C LEU A 236 7.81 -2.64 24.22
N ASP A 237 7.78 -1.32 24.40
CA ASP A 237 7.23 -0.70 25.61
C ASP A 237 5.74 -0.96 25.71
N LEU A 238 5.00 -0.88 24.61
CA LEU A 238 3.58 -1.18 24.57
C LEU A 238 3.30 -2.64 24.93
N ALA A 239 4.01 -3.59 24.30
CA ALA A 239 3.89 -5.02 24.60
C ALA A 239 4.20 -5.33 26.07
N THR A 240 5.19 -4.63 26.65
CA THR A 240 5.55 -4.77 28.08
C THR A 240 4.41 -4.28 28.98
N LYS A 241 3.83 -3.11 28.66
CA LYS A 241 2.69 -2.56 29.42
C LYS A 241 1.46 -3.46 29.38
N LEU A 242 1.25 -4.11 28.23
CA LEU A 242 0.14 -5.06 28.03
C LEU A 242 0.46 -6.47 28.58
N GLY A 243 1.68 -6.72 29.06
CA GLY A 243 2.08 -8.03 29.61
C GLY A 243 2.33 -9.12 28.57
N VAL A 244 2.41 -8.78 27.27
CA VAL A 244 2.50 -9.74 26.17
C VAL A 244 3.86 -9.74 25.45
N GLN A 245 4.88 -9.08 26.00
CA GLN A 245 6.21 -8.98 25.38
C GLN A 245 6.83 -10.35 25.03
N HIS A 246 6.55 -11.40 25.83
CA HIS A 246 7.04 -12.76 25.61
C HIS A 246 6.35 -13.49 24.45
N ARG A 247 5.24 -12.92 23.93
CA ARG A 247 4.48 -13.43 22.78
C ARG A 247 4.80 -12.70 21.48
N VAL A 248 5.56 -11.59 21.55
CA VAL A 248 5.85 -10.76 20.37
C VAL A 248 7.12 -11.26 19.68
N ILE A 249 6.98 -11.61 18.41
CA ILE A 249 8.08 -11.89 17.48
C ILE A 249 8.43 -10.63 16.72
N LEU A 250 9.70 -10.31 16.57
CA LEU A 250 10.21 -9.18 15.80
C LEU A 250 11.17 -9.68 14.73
N THR A 251 11.07 -9.18 13.51
CA THR A 251 12.03 -9.51 12.45
C THR A 251 13.44 -9.02 12.81
N ASN A 252 13.53 -7.84 13.43
CA ASN A 252 14.79 -7.27 13.88
C ASN A 252 14.55 -6.44 15.15
N THR A 253 15.42 -6.61 16.14
CA THR A 253 15.31 -5.94 17.44
C THR A 253 16.11 -4.63 17.54
N VAL A 254 16.87 -4.26 16.51
CA VAL A 254 17.84 -3.15 16.58
C VAL A 254 17.54 -2.02 15.59
N LYS A 255 16.78 -2.29 14.52
CA LYS A 255 16.57 -1.30 13.44
C LYS A 255 15.19 -0.66 13.51
N ASP A 256 15.13 0.65 13.28
CA ASP A 256 13.88 1.41 13.17
C ASP A 256 13.08 1.01 11.92
N THR A 257 13.73 0.44 10.89
CA THR A 257 13.08 -0.07 9.68
C THR A 257 13.39 -1.55 9.50
N GLN A 258 12.35 -2.34 9.25
CA GLN A 258 12.48 -3.76 8.92
C GLN A 258 12.67 -3.89 7.40
N ARG A 259 13.91 -3.99 6.97
CA ARG A 259 14.23 -4.24 5.55
C ARG A 259 14.56 -5.72 5.38
N VAL A 260 13.75 -6.40 4.61
CA VAL A 260 13.94 -7.77 4.17
C VAL A 260 13.83 -7.80 2.65
N THR A 261 14.34 -8.84 2.01
CA THR A 261 14.08 -9.06 0.58
C THR A 261 12.62 -9.42 0.35
N LEU A 262 12.17 -9.37 -0.89
CA LEU A 262 10.79 -9.75 -1.20
C LEU A 262 10.57 -11.26 -0.98
N GLU A 263 11.58 -12.07 -1.22
CA GLU A 263 11.58 -13.52 -0.92
C GLU A 263 11.44 -13.79 0.57
N GLU A 264 12.20 -13.05 1.40
CA GLU A 264 12.06 -13.13 2.86
C GLU A 264 10.69 -12.67 3.33
N LEU A 265 10.11 -11.63 2.69
CA LEU A 265 8.76 -11.17 2.99
C LEU A 265 7.71 -12.24 2.64
N ASN A 266 7.86 -12.92 1.50
CA ASN A 266 7.01 -14.06 1.16
C ASN A 266 7.11 -15.19 2.20
N MET A 267 8.33 -15.48 2.72
CA MET A 267 8.50 -16.43 3.80
C MET A 267 7.77 -16.01 5.07
N ILE A 268 7.88 -14.73 5.46
CA ILE A 268 7.18 -14.16 6.61
C ILE A 268 5.65 -14.32 6.45
N TYR A 269 5.10 -14.00 5.28
CA TYR A 269 3.68 -14.19 5.00
C TYR A 269 3.26 -15.65 5.15
N ASN A 270 4.02 -16.59 4.61
CA ASN A 270 3.72 -18.01 4.69
C ASN A 270 3.86 -18.62 6.11
N CYS A 271 4.55 -17.96 7.03
CA CYS A 271 4.63 -18.37 8.43
C CYS A 271 3.37 -18.02 9.24
N ALA A 272 2.50 -17.13 8.76
CA ALA A 272 1.34 -16.65 9.49
C ALA A 272 0.15 -17.64 9.44
N ASP A 273 -0.72 -17.57 10.46
CA ASP A 273 -2.05 -18.20 10.45
C ASP A 273 -3.13 -17.19 10.09
N VAL A 274 -2.93 -15.93 10.49
CA VAL A 274 -3.85 -14.82 10.28
C VAL A 274 -3.06 -13.55 10.04
N GLY A 275 -3.43 -12.77 9.04
CA GLY A 275 -2.95 -11.39 8.85
C GLY A 275 -3.91 -10.41 9.50
N ILE A 276 -3.38 -9.34 10.10
CA ILE A 276 -4.19 -8.30 10.75
C ILE A 276 -3.83 -6.89 10.27
N ASN A 277 -4.84 -6.09 10.03
CA ASN A 277 -4.74 -4.66 9.74
C ASN A 277 -5.80 -3.92 10.57
N THR A 278 -5.38 -2.88 11.30
CA THR A 278 -6.24 -2.05 12.16
C THR A 278 -6.19 -0.59 11.76
N SER A 279 -5.73 -0.29 10.53
CA SER A 279 -5.56 1.10 10.08
C SER A 279 -6.89 1.85 10.03
N THR A 280 -6.84 3.16 10.28
CA THR A 280 -8.02 4.02 10.19
C THR A 280 -8.52 4.19 8.76
N GLY A 281 -7.75 3.76 7.78
CA GLY A 281 -8.11 3.72 6.37
C GLY A 281 -6.97 3.24 5.49
N GLU A 282 -7.32 2.61 4.39
CA GLU A 282 -6.42 2.14 3.35
C GLU A 282 -6.91 2.58 1.98
N GLY A 283 -6.00 3.13 1.17
CA GLY A 283 -6.30 3.34 -0.25
C GLY A 283 -6.33 2.02 -1.02
N TRP A 284 -5.52 1.03 -0.59
CA TRP A 284 -5.50 -0.34 -1.11
C TRP A 284 -5.19 -1.37 -0.02
N GLY A 285 -4.04 -1.25 0.65
CA GLY A 285 -3.60 -2.23 1.65
C GLY A 285 -2.75 -3.35 1.05
N LEU A 286 -1.64 -3.00 0.36
CA LEU A 286 -0.75 -3.96 -0.31
C LEU A 286 -0.33 -5.11 0.62
N CYS A 287 0.04 -4.83 1.87
CA CYS A 287 0.45 -5.87 2.81
C CYS A 287 -0.64 -6.93 3.04
N SER A 288 -1.92 -6.50 3.12
CA SER A 288 -3.04 -7.42 3.30
C SER A 288 -3.32 -8.22 2.03
N THR A 289 -3.23 -7.60 0.84
CA THR A 289 -3.47 -8.30 -0.43
C THR A 289 -2.35 -9.26 -0.79
N GLU A 290 -1.09 -8.92 -0.53
CA GLU A 290 0.08 -9.79 -0.69
C GLU A 290 0.00 -11.00 0.25
N ASN A 291 -0.33 -10.78 1.53
CA ASN A 291 -0.51 -11.86 2.50
C ASN A 291 -1.69 -12.77 2.15
N ALA A 292 -2.79 -12.18 1.65
CA ALA A 292 -3.94 -12.91 1.12
C ALA A 292 -3.59 -13.76 -0.12
N ALA A 293 -2.71 -13.26 -1.01
CA ALA A 293 -2.20 -14.01 -2.15
C ALA A 293 -1.32 -15.20 -1.72
N CYS A 294 -0.74 -15.17 -0.52
CA CYS A 294 -0.08 -16.33 0.10
C CYS A 294 -1.08 -17.32 0.75
N GLY A 295 -2.39 -17.09 0.61
CA GLY A 295 -3.43 -17.98 1.16
C GLY A 295 -3.68 -17.78 2.66
N ILE A 296 -3.32 -16.63 3.21
CA ILE A 296 -3.53 -16.31 4.63
C ILE A 296 -4.77 -15.44 4.79
N PRO A 297 -5.74 -15.84 5.63
CA PRO A 297 -6.94 -15.04 5.89
C PRO A 297 -6.60 -13.72 6.57
N GLN A 298 -7.36 -12.67 6.25
CA GLN A 298 -7.13 -11.32 6.75
C GLN A 298 -8.25 -10.85 7.67
N ILE A 299 -7.87 -10.19 8.76
CA ILE A 299 -8.75 -9.39 9.62
C ILE A 299 -8.47 -7.92 9.28
N VAL A 300 -9.48 -7.18 8.81
CA VAL A 300 -9.30 -5.80 8.34
C VAL A 300 -10.48 -4.91 8.77
N PRO A 301 -10.33 -3.58 8.84
CA PRO A 301 -11.42 -2.67 9.19
C PRO A 301 -12.55 -2.70 8.15
N ASN A 302 -13.79 -2.62 8.59
CA ASN A 302 -14.96 -2.42 7.74
C ASN A 302 -15.04 -0.96 7.27
N HIS A 303 -14.00 -0.51 6.56
CA HIS A 303 -13.84 0.87 6.11
C HIS A 303 -12.92 0.95 4.88
N SER A 304 -13.15 1.97 4.04
CA SER A 304 -12.33 2.31 2.87
C SER A 304 -12.14 1.12 1.90
N ALA A 305 -10.98 0.98 1.27
CA ALA A 305 -10.70 -0.12 0.34
C ALA A 305 -10.85 -1.52 0.96
N CYS A 306 -10.72 -1.65 2.29
CA CYS A 306 -10.82 -2.95 2.96
C CYS A 306 -12.18 -3.62 2.76
N ILE A 307 -13.27 -2.86 2.68
CA ILE A 307 -14.62 -3.42 2.42
C ILE A 307 -14.62 -4.13 1.08
N GLU A 308 -14.33 -3.38 0.00
CA GLU A 308 -14.38 -3.88 -1.37
C GLU A 308 -13.43 -5.07 -1.60
N LEU A 309 -12.28 -5.05 -0.92
CA LEU A 309 -11.27 -6.08 -1.10
C LEU A 309 -11.52 -7.34 -0.28
N PHE A 310 -12.17 -7.25 0.88
CA PHE A 310 -12.20 -8.36 1.83
C PHE A 310 -13.59 -8.77 2.32
N GLU A 311 -14.71 -8.12 1.93
CA GLU A 311 -16.06 -8.43 2.42
C GLU A 311 -16.48 -9.90 2.19
N ASP A 312 -15.96 -10.52 1.14
CA ASP A 312 -16.28 -11.90 0.73
C ASP A 312 -15.18 -12.93 1.10
N VAL A 313 -13.98 -12.47 1.51
CA VAL A 313 -12.81 -13.34 1.71
C VAL A 313 -12.03 -13.07 2.99
N GLY A 314 -12.49 -12.17 3.86
CA GLY A 314 -11.84 -11.80 5.12
C GLY A 314 -12.82 -11.64 6.26
N ILE A 315 -12.32 -11.24 7.41
CA ILE A 315 -13.13 -10.80 8.56
C ILE A 315 -13.07 -9.27 8.62
N LEU A 316 -14.23 -8.63 8.48
CA LEU A 316 -14.36 -7.17 8.60
C LEU A 316 -14.66 -6.78 10.05
N ILE A 317 -13.78 -6.00 10.67
CA ILE A 317 -13.97 -5.48 12.03
C ILE A 317 -14.81 -4.20 11.95
N PRO A 318 -15.86 -4.05 12.79
CA PRO A 318 -16.74 -2.88 12.76
C PRO A 318 -15.99 -1.59 13.13
N ILE A 319 -16.44 -0.47 12.55
CA ILE A 319 -15.96 0.86 12.91
C ILE A 319 -16.77 1.37 14.10
N ASN A 320 -16.10 1.64 15.21
CA ASN A 320 -16.72 2.13 16.44
C ASN A 320 -16.74 3.66 16.50
N GLN A 321 -15.77 4.31 15.89
CA GLN A 321 -15.65 5.77 15.88
C GLN A 321 -14.95 6.25 14.60
N TYR A 322 -15.32 7.45 14.15
CA TYR A 322 -14.59 8.15 13.10
C TYR A 322 -13.72 9.25 13.68
N LEU A 323 -12.49 9.37 13.17
CA LEU A 323 -11.48 10.32 13.61
C LEU A 323 -10.98 11.18 12.44
N TRP A 324 -10.72 12.45 12.69
CA TRP A 324 -10.02 13.31 11.75
C TRP A 324 -8.53 13.07 11.81
N SER A 325 -7.88 12.92 10.66
CA SER A 325 -6.41 12.99 10.56
C SER A 325 -5.98 14.44 10.82
N PRO A 326 -5.06 14.70 11.76
CA PRO A 326 -4.66 16.07 12.07
C PRO A 326 -3.95 16.78 10.91
N ASP A 327 -3.25 16.03 10.07
CA ASP A 327 -2.43 16.58 8.98
C ASP A 327 -3.25 16.88 7.71
N THR A 328 -4.17 15.98 7.37
CA THR A 328 -4.92 16.03 6.09
C THR A 328 -6.40 16.38 6.26
N LEU A 329 -6.92 16.32 7.48
CA LEU A 329 -8.36 16.45 7.77
C LEU A 329 -9.23 15.43 7.02
N VAL A 330 -8.64 14.31 6.60
CA VAL A 330 -9.37 13.14 6.12
C VAL A 330 -9.93 12.39 7.31
N LYS A 331 -11.14 11.88 7.18
CA LYS A 331 -11.84 11.17 8.24
C LYS A 331 -11.68 9.66 8.08
N GLY A 332 -11.02 9.05 9.04
CA GLY A 332 -10.76 7.61 9.09
C GLY A 332 -11.61 6.89 10.13
N GLY A 333 -11.77 5.58 10.00
CA GLY A 333 -12.52 4.73 10.92
C GLY A 333 -11.61 4.04 11.95
N LEU A 334 -12.01 4.07 13.22
CA LEU A 334 -11.31 3.39 14.31
C LEU A 334 -12.06 2.13 14.71
N VAL A 335 -11.35 1.01 14.78
CA VAL A 335 -11.83 -0.27 15.33
C VAL A 335 -11.54 -0.34 16.83
N HIS A 336 -12.26 -1.18 17.56
CA HIS A 336 -12.05 -1.39 19.00
C HIS A 336 -11.17 -2.64 19.26
N PRO A 337 -10.29 -2.64 20.27
CA PRO A 337 -9.48 -3.82 20.60
C PRO A 337 -10.29 -5.10 20.85
N SER A 338 -11.45 -5.03 21.50
CA SER A 338 -12.30 -6.20 21.74
C SER A 338 -12.84 -6.83 20.45
N ASP A 339 -13.19 -6.02 19.43
CA ASP A 339 -13.62 -6.54 18.13
C ASP A 339 -12.47 -7.25 17.40
N VAL A 340 -11.24 -6.77 17.60
CA VAL A 340 -10.01 -7.46 17.14
C VAL A 340 -9.85 -8.79 17.85
N ALA A 341 -10.02 -8.82 19.18
CA ALA A 341 -9.93 -10.04 19.97
C ALA A 341 -10.99 -11.08 19.56
N GLU A 342 -12.24 -10.65 19.35
CA GLU A 342 -13.32 -11.53 18.88
C GLU A 342 -13.04 -12.12 17.48
N ALA A 343 -12.52 -11.31 16.56
CA ALA A 343 -12.14 -11.76 15.22
C ALA A 343 -10.97 -12.76 15.25
N LEU A 344 -9.99 -12.55 16.13
CA LEU A 344 -8.90 -13.49 16.36
C LEU A 344 -9.39 -14.79 16.98
N GLU A 345 -10.28 -14.73 17.97
CA GLU A 345 -10.92 -15.90 18.62
C GLU A 345 -11.66 -16.74 17.58
N LEU A 346 -12.48 -16.10 16.75
CA LEU A 346 -13.25 -16.77 15.69
C LEU A 346 -12.32 -17.57 14.75
N LEU A 347 -11.21 -16.98 14.31
CA LEU A 347 -10.27 -17.65 13.41
C LEU A 347 -9.34 -18.64 14.14
N TYR A 348 -9.10 -18.48 15.43
CA TYR A 348 -8.34 -19.43 16.23
C TYR A 348 -9.13 -20.73 16.44
N GLU A 349 -10.35 -20.62 16.90
CA GLU A 349 -11.24 -21.75 17.23
C GLU A 349 -11.75 -22.47 15.96
N ASN A 350 -11.99 -21.74 14.86
CA ASN A 350 -12.58 -22.29 13.65
C ASN A 350 -11.52 -22.48 12.55
N LYS A 351 -10.81 -23.61 12.60
CA LYS A 351 -9.80 -23.97 11.60
C LYS A 351 -10.39 -24.06 10.18
N GLU A 352 -11.60 -24.60 10.03
CA GLU A 352 -12.24 -24.78 8.72
C GLU A 352 -12.54 -23.42 8.07
N LEU A 353 -13.08 -22.48 8.83
CA LEU A 353 -13.32 -21.10 8.39
C LEU A 353 -12.00 -20.42 8.01
N ARG A 354 -10.98 -20.53 8.86
CA ARG A 354 -9.65 -19.96 8.61
C ARG A 354 -9.04 -20.45 7.30
N GLU A 355 -9.07 -21.75 7.05
CA GLU A 355 -8.57 -22.36 5.82
C GLU A 355 -9.44 -22.00 4.60
N MET A 356 -10.75 -21.93 4.78
CA MET A 356 -11.67 -21.50 3.71
C MET A 356 -11.37 -20.07 3.28
N LEU A 357 -11.32 -19.13 4.21
CA LEU A 357 -11.02 -17.71 3.92
C LEU A 357 -9.64 -17.55 3.28
N GLY A 358 -8.64 -18.30 3.74
CA GLY A 358 -7.31 -18.30 3.11
C GLY A 358 -7.36 -18.75 1.64
N ARG A 359 -8.10 -19.83 1.33
CA ARG A 359 -8.26 -20.31 -0.05
C ARG A 359 -9.02 -19.32 -0.94
N GLU A 360 -10.09 -18.71 -0.42
CA GLU A 360 -10.88 -17.74 -1.20
C GLU A 360 -10.09 -16.43 -1.40
N SER A 361 -9.34 -15.97 -0.40
CA SER A 361 -8.41 -14.85 -0.52
C SER A 361 -7.36 -15.11 -1.62
N TYR A 362 -6.73 -16.27 -1.60
CA TYR A 362 -5.79 -16.67 -2.65
C TYR A 362 -6.42 -16.60 -4.03
N LYS A 363 -7.59 -17.23 -4.23
CA LYS A 363 -8.29 -17.22 -5.51
C LYS A 363 -8.62 -15.80 -6.00
N LYS A 364 -9.07 -14.92 -5.08
CA LYS A 364 -9.40 -13.54 -5.40
C LYS A 364 -8.18 -12.77 -5.86
N PHE A 365 -7.11 -12.72 -5.04
CA PHE A 365 -5.95 -11.88 -5.30
C PHE A 365 -4.94 -12.45 -6.31
N THR A 366 -5.10 -13.70 -6.73
CA THR A 366 -4.36 -14.29 -7.86
C THR A 366 -5.17 -14.32 -9.16
N SER A 367 -6.41 -13.85 -9.15
CA SER A 367 -7.23 -13.75 -10.35
C SER A 367 -6.72 -12.69 -11.32
N LYS A 368 -7.09 -12.80 -12.60
CA LYS A 368 -6.72 -11.81 -13.64
C LYS A 368 -7.10 -10.37 -13.30
N LYS A 369 -8.10 -10.17 -12.43
CA LYS A 369 -8.51 -8.83 -11.98
C LYS A 369 -7.38 -8.12 -11.21
N TYR A 370 -6.49 -8.88 -10.55
CA TYR A 370 -5.49 -8.38 -9.59
C TYR A 370 -4.06 -8.82 -9.92
N THR A 371 -3.71 -9.11 -11.17
CA THR A 371 -2.31 -9.33 -11.56
C THR A 371 -1.71 -8.09 -12.19
N TRP A 372 -0.45 -7.78 -11.91
CA TRP A 372 0.22 -6.62 -12.53
C TRP A 372 0.19 -6.68 -14.04
N LYS A 373 0.34 -7.87 -14.63
CA LYS A 373 0.25 -8.07 -16.08
C LYS A 373 -1.10 -7.61 -16.67
N ASP A 374 -2.21 -7.86 -15.99
CA ASP A 374 -3.54 -7.47 -16.51
C ASP A 374 -3.90 -6.04 -16.11
N ILE A 375 -3.39 -5.54 -14.97
CA ILE A 375 -3.50 -4.14 -14.56
C ILE A 375 -2.72 -3.23 -15.51
N ALA A 376 -1.49 -3.58 -15.86
CA ALA A 376 -0.67 -2.81 -16.81
C ALA A 376 -1.33 -2.68 -18.18
N LYS A 377 -2.08 -3.68 -18.66
CA LYS A 377 -2.87 -3.55 -19.89
C LYS A 377 -3.97 -2.49 -19.83
N LYS A 378 -4.54 -2.25 -18.63
CA LYS A 378 -5.49 -1.14 -18.44
C LYS A 378 -4.78 0.20 -18.50
N TRP A 379 -3.61 0.28 -17.86
CA TRP A 379 -2.75 1.46 -17.92
C TRP A 379 -2.27 1.75 -19.34
N GLN A 380 -1.81 0.73 -20.07
CA GLN A 380 -1.42 0.86 -21.48
C GLN A 380 -2.54 1.49 -22.30
N LYS A 381 -3.79 1.05 -22.14
CA LYS A 381 -4.94 1.64 -22.84
C LYS A 381 -5.17 3.12 -22.49
N ILE A 382 -4.94 3.52 -21.25
CA ILE A 382 -5.05 4.94 -20.86
C ILE A 382 -3.92 5.75 -21.52
N PHE A 383 -2.68 5.29 -21.43
CA PHE A 383 -1.53 5.99 -22.01
C PHE A 383 -1.65 6.11 -23.53
N GLU A 384 -2.09 5.05 -24.23
CA GLU A 384 -2.29 5.03 -25.68
C GLU A 384 -3.34 6.04 -26.19
N ARG A 385 -4.26 6.52 -25.33
CA ARG A 385 -5.19 7.61 -25.70
C ARG A 385 -4.43 8.89 -26.09
N TYR A 386 -3.23 9.06 -25.58
CA TYR A 386 -2.44 10.27 -25.71
C TYR A 386 -1.24 10.13 -26.65
N GLY A 387 -0.80 8.91 -26.98
CA GLY A 387 0.34 8.65 -27.85
C GLY A 387 0.13 8.89 -29.35
N ASN A 388 -1.09 9.16 -29.79
CA ASN A 388 -1.43 9.38 -31.20
C ASN A 388 -1.57 10.87 -31.58
N ASN A 389 -1.27 11.79 -30.67
CA ASN A 389 -1.47 13.24 -30.89
C ASN A 389 -0.26 13.97 -31.46
N ILE A 390 0.78 13.26 -31.95
CA ILE A 390 1.89 13.84 -32.69
C ILE A 390 1.74 13.43 -34.15
N SER A 391 0.83 14.09 -34.86
CA SER A 391 0.77 14.10 -36.34
C SER A 391 0.66 15.52 -36.84
#